data_6f010e1e7ad65ad458238d4057f35049
#
_entry.id   6f010e1e7ad65ad458238d4057f35049
#
_cell.length_a   1.000
_cell.length_b   1.000
_cell.length_c   1.000
_cell.angle_alpha   90.00
_cell.angle_beta   90.00
_cell.angle_gamma   90.00
#
_symmetry.space_group_name_H-M   'P 1'
#
loop_
_entity.id
_entity.type
_entity.pdbx_description
1 polymer ?
#
loop_
_entity_poly.entity_id
_entity_poly.type
_entity_poly.pdbx_seq_one_letter_code
_entity_poly.pdbx_strand_id
1 'polypeptide(L)'
;MAETTTPRLALRGITKNFGDHKVLKGVDLTVAPGEFIAIVGRSGCGKSTLLRIISQLDEPSSGTVEIDGQQVKAADTPVKFLFQEPRLLPWKHIWENVALFASDHSRAAALESLELVGLADRADEFPGILSGGQKQRVALARALASDPKILLLDEPLGALDALTRMEMQALIERLWKEKNITALLVTHDVGEAVYLADRVILIEEGEITMDEHIELARPRERDQSFAYYEQKILDRVVHHQEEPQPDQYTI
;
A
#
# COMPACT_ATOMS: atom_id res chain seq x y z
N MET A 1 1.34 -33.11 -2.03
CA MET A 1 2.31 -32.34 -1.24
C MET A 1 2.15 -30.91 -1.72
N ALA A 2 1.66 -29.99 -0.89
CA ALA A 2 1.57 -28.58 -1.25
C ALA A 2 3.02 -28.05 -1.39
N GLU A 3 3.37 -27.56 -2.57
CA GLU A 3 4.60 -26.79 -2.74
C GLU A 3 4.55 -25.62 -1.77
N THR A 4 5.41 -25.61 -0.77
CA THR A 4 5.59 -24.47 0.11
C THR A 4 6.29 -23.37 -0.67
N THR A 5 5.52 -22.57 -1.41
CA THR A 5 6.04 -21.39 -2.10
C THR A 5 6.58 -20.43 -1.04
N THR A 6 7.83 -20.04 -1.17
CA THR A 6 8.46 -19.04 -0.28
C THR A 6 7.65 -17.75 -0.35
N PRO A 7 7.20 -17.18 0.78
CA PRO A 7 6.44 -15.93 0.76
C PRO A 7 7.28 -14.80 0.19
N ARG A 8 6.64 -13.86 -0.54
CA ARG A 8 7.28 -12.65 -1.03
C ARG A 8 7.72 -11.76 0.13
N LEU A 9 6.86 -11.63 1.14
CA LEU A 9 7.11 -10.85 2.34
C LEU A 9 6.72 -11.68 3.56
N ALA A 10 7.58 -11.71 4.59
CA ALA A 10 7.24 -12.25 5.89
C ALA A 10 7.66 -11.26 6.99
N LEU A 11 6.71 -10.90 7.84
CA LEU A 11 6.91 -10.14 9.05
C LEU A 11 6.79 -11.10 10.22
N ARG A 12 7.77 -11.09 11.14
CA ARG A 12 7.78 -11.97 12.31
C ARG A 12 7.95 -11.16 13.57
N GLY A 13 6.88 -11.11 14.39
CA GLY A 13 6.87 -10.47 15.69
C GLY A 13 7.27 -8.99 15.65
N ILE A 14 6.83 -8.24 14.63
CA ILE A 14 7.20 -6.82 14.46
C ILE A 14 6.61 -5.99 15.59
N THR A 15 7.48 -5.36 16.38
CA THR A 15 7.08 -4.34 17.35
C THR A 15 7.67 -2.98 16.98
N LYS A 16 7.00 -1.91 17.38
CA LYS A 16 7.52 -0.54 17.26
C LYS A 16 7.08 0.32 18.44
N ASN A 17 8.07 0.89 19.10
CA ASN A 17 7.86 1.82 20.22
C ASN A 17 8.45 3.19 19.85
N PHE A 18 7.79 4.25 20.24
CA PHE A 18 8.29 5.63 20.25
C PHE A 18 8.28 6.13 21.70
N GLY A 19 9.43 6.07 22.35
CA GLY A 19 9.51 6.23 23.80
C GLY A 19 8.67 5.15 24.51
N ASP A 20 7.76 5.57 25.38
CA ASP A 20 6.87 4.66 26.12
C ASP A 20 5.62 4.23 25.31
N HIS A 21 5.37 4.86 24.16
CA HIS A 21 4.20 4.57 23.33
C HIS A 21 4.47 3.38 22.39
N LYS A 22 3.73 2.28 22.63
CA LYS A 22 3.77 1.07 21.78
C LYS A 22 2.80 1.22 20.61
N VAL A 23 3.34 1.36 19.39
CA VAL A 23 2.56 1.52 18.16
C VAL A 23 2.27 0.19 17.47
N LEU A 24 3.23 -0.74 17.48
CA LEU A 24 3.05 -2.11 16.98
C LEU A 24 3.45 -3.09 18.09
N LYS A 25 2.63 -4.13 18.30
CA LYS A 25 2.70 -5.02 19.46
C LYS A 25 2.95 -6.50 19.12
N GLY A 26 3.67 -6.77 18.03
CA GLY A 26 3.99 -8.15 17.63
C GLY A 26 3.22 -8.56 16.39
N VAL A 27 3.36 -7.80 15.30
CA VAL A 27 2.68 -8.08 14.03
C VAL A 27 3.38 -9.21 13.29
N ASP A 28 2.63 -10.28 13.01
CA ASP A 28 3.01 -11.39 12.13
C ASP A 28 2.17 -11.33 10.86
N LEU A 29 2.79 -11.33 9.68
CA LEU A 29 2.12 -11.30 8.40
C LEU A 29 2.95 -11.99 7.33
N THR A 30 2.33 -12.85 6.55
CA THR A 30 2.93 -13.46 5.35
C THR A 30 2.15 -13.05 4.11
N VAL A 31 2.87 -12.71 3.04
CA VAL A 31 2.30 -12.26 1.76
C VAL A 31 2.89 -13.11 0.64
N ALA A 32 2.03 -13.70 -0.17
CA ALA A 32 2.43 -14.49 -1.31
C ALA A 32 2.96 -13.62 -2.47
N PRO A 33 3.79 -14.18 -3.37
CA PRO A 33 4.16 -13.48 -4.61
C PRO A 33 2.92 -13.13 -5.45
N GLY A 34 2.82 -11.87 -5.88
CA GLY A 34 1.71 -11.37 -6.68
C GLY A 34 0.41 -11.09 -5.92
N GLU A 35 0.36 -11.33 -4.62
CA GLU A 35 -0.81 -11.04 -3.78
C GLU A 35 -1.00 -9.55 -3.57
N PHE A 36 -2.25 -9.09 -3.58
CA PHE A 36 -2.63 -7.72 -3.22
C PHE A 36 -3.30 -7.73 -1.85
N ILE A 37 -2.66 -7.10 -0.86
CA ILE A 37 -3.20 -6.95 0.49
C ILE A 37 -3.62 -5.51 0.75
N ALA A 38 -4.79 -5.30 1.34
CA ALA A 38 -5.16 -4.03 1.93
C ALA A 38 -5.07 -4.09 3.46
N ILE A 39 -4.55 -3.03 4.05
CA ILE A 39 -4.45 -2.84 5.49
C ILE A 39 -5.39 -1.70 5.87
N VAL A 40 -6.42 -2.01 6.62
CA VAL A 40 -7.42 -1.07 7.12
C VAL A 40 -7.31 -0.90 8.64
N GLY A 41 -7.95 0.13 9.18
CA GLY A 41 -7.98 0.41 10.61
C GLY A 41 -7.99 1.91 10.88
N ARG A 42 -8.15 2.29 12.13
CA ARG A 42 -8.28 3.70 12.55
C ARG A 42 -6.99 4.49 12.33
N SER A 43 -7.12 5.80 12.29
CA SER A 43 -5.95 6.68 12.28
C SER A 43 -5.10 6.45 13.55
N GLY A 44 -3.79 6.38 13.37
CA GLY A 44 -2.84 6.18 14.47
C GLY A 44 -2.64 4.73 14.95
N CYS A 45 -3.36 3.71 14.41
CA CYS A 45 -3.20 2.31 14.84
C CYS A 45 -1.91 1.62 14.35
N GLY A 46 -1.03 2.31 13.59
CA GLY A 46 0.27 1.78 13.19
C GLY A 46 0.42 1.37 11.72
N LYS A 47 -0.60 1.52 10.85
CA LYS A 47 -0.57 1.11 9.43
C LYS A 47 0.60 1.70 8.64
N SER A 48 0.72 3.02 8.61
CA SER A 48 1.82 3.70 7.89
C SER A 48 3.18 3.40 8.54
N THR A 49 3.22 3.20 9.87
CA THR A 49 4.44 2.75 10.57
C THR A 49 4.87 1.37 10.09
N LEU A 50 3.91 0.44 9.91
CA LEU A 50 4.20 -0.90 9.38
C LEU A 50 4.74 -0.83 7.95
N LEU A 51 4.14 -0.03 7.06
CA LEU A 51 4.66 0.17 5.70
C LEU A 51 6.08 0.76 5.71
N ARG A 52 6.37 1.72 6.60
CA ARG A 52 7.71 2.32 6.73
C ARG A 52 8.75 1.32 7.20
N ILE A 53 8.38 0.38 8.08
CA ILE A 53 9.26 -0.71 8.50
C ILE A 53 9.50 -1.67 7.33
N ILE A 54 8.48 -2.07 6.59
CA ILE A 54 8.61 -2.96 5.41
C ILE A 54 9.54 -2.33 4.36
N SER A 55 9.41 -1.01 4.14
CA SER A 55 10.27 -0.28 3.19
C SER A 55 11.67 0.06 3.72
N GLN A 56 11.98 -0.31 4.96
CA GLN A 56 13.23 0.02 5.65
C GLN A 56 13.46 1.54 5.83
N LEU A 57 12.41 2.33 5.79
CA LEU A 57 12.45 3.76 6.15
C LEU A 57 12.50 3.95 7.67
N ASP A 58 11.96 2.99 8.43
CA ASP A 58 12.03 2.91 9.88
C ASP A 58 12.48 1.51 10.30
N GLU A 59 13.25 1.42 11.38
CA GLU A 59 13.62 0.14 11.98
C GLU A 59 12.54 -0.32 12.98
N PRO A 60 12.21 -1.63 13.04
CA PRO A 60 11.37 -2.15 14.10
C PRO A 60 12.11 -2.10 15.45
N SER A 61 11.37 -2.03 16.56
CA SER A 61 11.97 -2.17 17.90
C SER A 61 12.37 -3.61 18.19
N SER A 62 11.62 -4.59 17.65
CA SER A 62 11.98 -6.02 17.60
C SER A 62 11.24 -6.70 16.44
N GLY A 63 11.61 -7.94 16.16
CA GLY A 63 11.08 -8.73 15.06
C GLY A 63 11.94 -8.61 13.79
N THR A 64 11.52 -9.30 12.73
CA THR A 64 12.27 -9.38 11.47
C THR A 64 11.36 -9.18 10.27
N VAL A 65 11.91 -8.54 9.22
CA VAL A 65 11.30 -8.41 7.89
C VAL A 65 12.11 -9.28 6.94
N GLU A 66 11.46 -10.22 6.28
CA GLU A 66 12.07 -11.10 5.27
C GLU A 66 11.38 -10.87 3.92
N ILE A 67 12.18 -10.78 2.86
CA ILE A 67 11.70 -10.72 1.47
C ILE A 67 12.34 -11.89 0.72
N ASP A 68 11.52 -12.69 0.02
CA ASP A 68 11.94 -13.93 -0.65
C ASP A 68 12.74 -14.86 0.30
N GLY A 69 12.37 -14.93 1.59
CA GLY A 69 13.01 -15.75 2.61
C GLY A 69 14.35 -15.21 3.11
N GLN A 70 14.73 -14.00 2.74
CA GLN A 70 15.95 -13.36 3.21
C GLN A 70 15.65 -12.13 4.06
N GLN A 71 16.31 -12.01 5.19
CA GLN A 71 16.18 -10.83 6.04
C GLN A 71 16.71 -9.60 5.31
N VAL A 72 15.88 -8.56 5.24
CA VAL A 72 16.17 -7.33 4.48
C VAL A 72 17.12 -6.44 5.28
N LYS A 73 18.15 -5.91 4.58
CA LYS A 73 19.01 -4.84 5.07
C LYS A 73 18.83 -3.61 4.17
N ALA A 74 18.83 -2.43 4.74
CA ALA A 74 18.37 -1.16 4.15
C ALA A 74 18.91 -0.77 2.75
N ALA A 75 20.00 -1.36 2.25
CA ALA A 75 20.69 -0.86 1.07
C ALA A 75 20.12 -1.30 -0.29
N ASP A 76 19.38 -2.44 -0.38
CA ASP A 76 18.96 -3.03 -1.67
C ASP A 76 17.55 -3.66 -1.61
N THR A 77 16.54 -2.90 -1.17
CA THR A 77 15.20 -3.46 -1.12
C THR A 77 14.49 -3.35 -2.47
N PRO A 78 13.93 -4.48 -2.98
CA PRO A 78 13.08 -4.47 -4.18
C PRO A 78 11.67 -3.91 -3.86
N VAL A 79 11.61 -3.01 -2.87
CA VAL A 79 10.38 -2.40 -2.36
C VAL A 79 10.33 -0.94 -2.79
N LYS A 80 9.20 -0.52 -3.33
CA LYS A 80 8.94 0.89 -3.64
C LYS A 80 7.72 1.38 -2.89
N PHE A 81 7.78 2.65 -2.50
CA PHE A 81 6.79 3.29 -1.68
C PHE A 81 6.09 4.42 -2.45
N LEU A 82 4.78 4.36 -2.57
CA LEU A 82 3.93 5.43 -3.05
C LEU A 82 3.27 6.13 -1.86
N PHE A 83 3.68 7.36 -1.61
CA PHE A 83 3.16 8.16 -0.50
C PHE A 83 1.79 8.76 -0.83
N GLN A 84 1.05 9.14 0.18
CA GLN A 84 -0.20 9.89 0.05
C GLN A 84 -0.01 11.17 -0.77
N GLU A 85 1.04 11.93 -0.49
CA GLU A 85 1.46 13.04 -1.34
C GLU A 85 2.42 12.55 -2.43
N PRO A 86 2.27 12.99 -3.69
CA PRO A 86 3.10 12.55 -4.82
C PRO A 86 4.60 12.83 -4.66
N ARG A 87 4.99 13.83 -3.86
CA ARG A 87 6.37 14.23 -3.58
C ARG A 87 7.23 14.35 -4.85
N LEU A 88 6.68 14.97 -5.89
CA LEU A 88 7.42 15.26 -7.11
C LEU A 88 8.33 16.45 -6.87
N LEU A 89 9.50 16.43 -7.49
CA LEU A 89 10.46 17.54 -7.47
C LEU A 89 9.96 18.65 -8.41
N PRO A 90 9.50 19.79 -7.91
CA PRO A 90 8.82 20.80 -8.74
C PRO A 90 9.74 21.51 -9.74
N TRP A 91 11.06 21.45 -9.54
CA TRP A 91 12.09 22.03 -10.42
C TRP A 91 12.62 21.06 -11.47
N LYS A 92 12.13 19.81 -11.50
CA LYS A 92 12.46 18.80 -12.49
C LYS A 92 11.29 18.55 -13.42
N HIS A 93 11.57 18.29 -14.70
CA HIS A 93 10.57 17.81 -15.62
C HIS A 93 9.95 16.51 -15.16
N ILE A 94 8.77 16.16 -15.68
CA ILE A 94 8.03 14.95 -15.32
C ILE A 94 8.88 13.71 -15.61
N TRP A 95 9.50 13.62 -16.80
CA TRP A 95 10.38 12.50 -17.13
C TRP A 95 11.59 12.40 -16.21
N GLU A 96 12.19 13.52 -15.79
CA GLU A 96 13.30 13.52 -14.85
C GLU A 96 12.91 13.01 -13.46
N ASN A 97 11.69 13.33 -13.01
CA ASN A 97 11.15 12.79 -11.76
C ASN A 97 11.05 11.26 -11.79
N VAL A 98 10.64 10.69 -12.93
CA VAL A 98 10.51 9.24 -13.11
C VAL A 98 11.88 8.59 -13.29
N ALA A 99 12.78 9.19 -14.09
CA ALA A 99 14.13 8.69 -14.35
C ALA A 99 14.99 8.54 -13.08
N LEU A 100 14.70 9.28 -12.01
CA LEU A 100 15.42 9.13 -10.73
C LEU A 100 15.40 7.71 -10.19
N PHE A 101 14.38 6.92 -10.52
CA PHE A 101 14.16 5.56 -10.01
C PHE A 101 14.33 4.48 -11.09
N ALA A 102 14.48 4.87 -12.35
CA ALA A 102 14.80 3.94 -13.43
C ALA A 102 16.22 3.39 -13.26
N SER A 103 16.44 2.12 -13.61
CA SER A 103 17.69 1.41 -13.40
C SER A 103 18.88 2.06 -14.12
N ASP A 104 18.65 2.64 -15.29
CA ASP A 104 19.65 3.31 -16.14
C ASP A 104 19.56 4.84 -16.10
N HIS A 105 18.62 5.39 -15.31
CA HIS A 105 18.31 6.82 -15.23
C HIS A 105 18.03 7.50 -16.59
N SER A 106 17.66 6.71 -17.61
CA SER A 106 17.46 7.20 -18.96
C SER A 106 16.08 7.86 -19.13
N ARG A 107 16.02 8.78 -20.11
CA ARG A 107 14.75 9.34 -20.56
C ARG A 107 13.86 8.28 -21.20
N ALA A 108 14.44 7.30 -21.90
CA ALA A 108 13.69 6.24 -22.56
C ALA A 108 12.92 5.39 -21.54
N ALA A 109 13.57 4.90 -20.48
CA ALA A 109 12.92 4.14 -19.41
C ALA A 109 11.85 4.96 -18.68
N ALA A 110 12.10 6.27 -18.51
CA ALA A 110 11.10 7.17 -17.92
C ALA A 110 9.86 7.31 -18.80
N LEU A 111 10.03 7.45 -20.12
CA LEU A 111 8.91 7.54 -21.07
C LEU A 111 8.10 6.25 -21.11
N GLU A 112 8.73 5.07 -21.12
CA GLU A 112 8.04 3.78 -21.02
C GLU A 112 7.18 3.71 -19.76
N SER A 113 7.71 4.15 -18.63
CA SER A 113 6.95 4.18 -17.37
C SER A 113 5.80 5.20 -17.38
N LEU A 114 5.98 6.34 -18.07
CA LEU A 114 4.93 7.34 -18.25
C LEU A 114 3.83 6.88 -19.20
N GLU A 115 4.16 6.06 -20.21
CA GLU A 115 3.16 5.44 -21.10
C GLU A 115 2.22 4.52 -20.30
N LEU A 116 2.73 3.74 -19.34
CA LEU A 116 1.92 2.87 -18.50
C LEU A 116 0.80 3.63 -17.75
N VAL A 117 1.02 4.89 -17.42
CA VAL A 117 0.07 5.76 -16.70
C VAL A 117 -0.62 6.78 -17.60
N GLY A 118 -0.37 6.77 -18.92
CA GLY A 118 -1.00 7.64 -19.90
C GLY A 118 -0.57 9.10 -19.84
N LEU A 119 0.72 9.36 -19.51
CA LEU A 119 1.28 10.72 -19.38
C LEU A 119 2.60 10.93 -20.12
N ALA A 120 2.91 10.11 -21.13
CA ALA A 120 4.13 10.25 -21.92
C ALA A 120 4.18 11.56 -22.71
N ASP A 121 3.03 12.07 -23.17
CA ASP A 121 2.86 13.36 -23.85
C ASP A 121 3.17 14.58 -22.97
N ARG A 122 3.17 14.38 -21.64
CA ARG A 122 3.45 15.41 -20.65
C ARG A 122 4.88 15.38 -20.09
N ALA A 123 5.74 14.52 -20.64
CA ALA A 123 7.07 14.23 -20.10
C ALA A 123 7.95 15.47 -19.90
N ASP A 124 7.91 16.43 -20.82
CA ASP A 124 8.73 17.64 -20.79
C ASP A 124 8.12 18.79 -19.99
N GLU A 125 6.95 18.59 -19.38
CA GLU A 125 6.29 19.57 -18.53
C GLU A 125 6.82 19.49 -17.09
N PHE A 126 6.49 20.51 -16.27
CA PHE A 126 6.80 20.54 -14.84
C PHE A 126 5.59 20.10 -14.01
N PRO A 127 5.81 19.50 -12.83
CA PRO A 127 4.71 19.03 -11.97
C PRO A 127 3.68 20.09 -11.61
N GLY A 128 4.04 21.37 -11.64
CA GLY A 128 3.16 22.47 -11.23
C GLY A 128 1.86 22.59 -12.04
N ILE A 129 1.86 22.17 -13.30
CA ILE A 129 0.68 22.28 -14.20
C ILE A 129 -0.25 21.06 -14.13
N LEU A 130 0.18 19.96 -13.46
CA LEU A 130 -0.59 18.74 -13.37
C LEU A 130 -1.69 18.84 -12.32
N SER A 131 -2.84 18.19 -12.58
CA SER A 131 -3.86 17.94 -11.58
C SER A 131 -3.35 17.00 -10.47
N GLY A 132 -4.06 16.93 -9.34
CA GLY A 132 -3.72 16.01 -8.25
C GLY A 132 -3.62 14.55 -8.71
N GLY A 133 -4.60 14.09 -9.50
CA GLY A 133 -4.60 12.74 -10.05
C GLY A 133 -3.46 12.47 -11.03
N GLN A 134 -3.13 13.45 -11.88
CA GLN A 134 -1.97 13.34 -12.78
C GLN A 134 -0.66 13.28 -12.00
N LYS A 135 -0.48 14.09 -10.96
CA LYS A 135 0.68 14.01 -10.07
C LYS A 135 0.81 12.63 -9.43
N GLN A 136 -0.31 12.04 -9.00
CA GLN A 136 -0.32 10.71 -8.41
C GLN A 136 0.02 9.62 -9.43
N ARG A 137 -0.44 9.74 -10.69
CA ARG A 137 -0.03 8.86 -11.80
C ARG A 137 1.47 8.96 -12.09
N VAL A 138 2.06 10.16 -12.10
CA VAL A 138 3.53 10.33 -12.24
C VAL A 138 4.27 9.69 -11.07
N ALA A 139 3.80 9.82 -9.83
CA ALA A 139 4.41 9.19 -8.68
C ALA A 139 4.33 7.65 -8.77
N LEU A 140 3.23 7.10 -9.30
CA LEU A 140 3.10 5.67 -9.60
C LEU A 140 4.08 5.23 -10.69
N ALA A 141 4.18 5.95 -11.81
CA ALA A 141 5.16 5.69 -12.86
C ALA A 141 6.59 5.68 -12.32
N ARG A 142 6.93 6.65 -11.47
CA ARG A 142 8.22 6.73 -10.78
C ARG A 142 8.50 5.50 -9.91
N ALA A 143 7.51 5.01 -9.16
CA ALA A 143 7.66 3.81 -8.36
C ALA A 143 7.87 2.56 -9.21
N LEU A 144 7.19 2.47 -10.36
CA LEU A 144 7.26 1.34 -11.29
C LEU A 144 8.52 1.33 -12.16
N ALA A 145 9.16 2.47 -12.37
CA ALA A 145 10.36 2.61 -13.22
C ALA A 145 11.56 1.77 -12.77
N SER A 146 11.56 1.31 -11.50
CA SER A 146 12.60 0.43 -10.94
C SER A 146 12.24 -1.05 -10.97
N ASP A 147 11.13 -1.43 -11.61
CA ASP A 147 10.60 -2.80 -11.65
C ASP A 147 10.53 -3.47 -10.26
N PRO A 148 9.74 -2.92 -9.33
CA PRO A 148 9.70 -3.37 -7.94
C PRO A 148 9.04 -4.75 -7.82
N LYS A 149 9.53 -5.57 -6.89
CA LYS A 149 8.85 -6.81 -6.49
C LYS A 149 7.69 -6.55 -5.53
N ILE A 150 7.80 -5.49 -4.73
CA ILE A 150 6.79 -5.08 -3.74
C ILE A 150 6.49 -3.60 -3.91
N LEU A 151 5.21 -3.27 -4.03
CA LEU A 151 4.70 -1.90 -4.09
C LEU A 151 3.90 -1.60 -2.81
N LEU A 152 4.34 -0.63 -2.05
CA LEU A 152 3.66 -0.12 -0.87
C LEU A 152 2.92 1.16 -1.22
N LEU A 153 1.64 1.21 -0.88
CA LEU A 153 0.71 2.28 -1.22
C LEU A 153 0.13 2.85 0.09
N ASP A 154 0.54 4.04 0.50
CA ASP A 154 0.06 4.70 1.73
C ASP A 154 -0.98 5.76 1.40
N GLU A 155 -2.27 5.42 1.54
CA GLU A 155 -3.44 6.26 1.24
C GLU A 155 -3.36 7.00 -0.13
N PRO A 156 -2.98 6.33 -1.23
CA PRO A 156 -2.65 6.99 -2.50
C PRO A 156 -3.85 7.68 -3.17
N LEU A 157 -5.06 7.35 -2.74
CA LEU A 157 -6.31 7.79 -3.37
C LEU A 157 -7.10 8.78 -2.50
N GLY A 158 -6.66 9.03 -1.26
CA GLY A 158 -7.42 9.80 -0.27
C GLY A 158 -7.69 11.27 -0.65
N ALA A 159 -6.83 11.88 -1.45
CA ALA A 159 -6.95 13.28 -1.88
C ALA A 159 -7.65 13.45 -3.26
N LEU A 160 -8.13 12.35 -3.87
CA LEU A 160 -8.72 12.37 -5.21
C LEU A 160 -10.24 12.50 -5.16
N ASP A 161 -10.82 13.20 -6.15
CA ASP A 161 -12.25 13.18 -6.39
C ASP A 161 -12.73 11.78 -6.83
N ALA A 162 -14.03 11.54 -6.79
CA ALA A 162 -14.61 10.21 -7.00
C ALA A 162 -14.27 9.61 -8.37
N LEU A 163 -14.32 10.39 -9.46
CA LEU A 163 -14.04 9.88 -10.81
C LEU A 163 -12.56 9.57 -10.98
N THR A 164 -11.69 10.49 -10.60
CA THR A 164 -10.23 10.32 -10.63
C THR A 164 -9.80 9.13 -9.77
N ARG A 165 -10.46 8.90 -8.62
CA ARG A 165 -10.22 7.75 -7.74
C ARG A 165 -10.54 6.44 -8.44
N MET A 166 -11.71 6.33 -9.10
CA MET A 166 -12.09 5.13 -9.86
C MET A 166 -11.11 4.83 -10.99
N GLU A 167 -10.70 5.86 -11.75
CA GLU A 167 -9.68 5.70 -12.81
C GLU A 167 -8.35 5.22 -12.24
N MET A 168 -7.95 5.75 -11.08
CA MET A 168 -6.69 5.36 -10.45
C MET A 168 -6.74 3.95 -9.86
N GLN A 169 -7.88 3.52 -9.30
CA GLN A 169 -8.11 2.13 -8.86
C GLN A 169 -7.96 1.16 -10.03
N ALA A 170 -8.64 1.43 -11.14
CA ALA A 170 -8.54 0.60 -12.35
C ALA A 170 -7.11 0.55 -12.90
N LEU A 171 -6.39 1.68 -12.88
CA LEU A 171 -4.99 1.77 -13.31
C LEU A 171 -4.08 0.92 -12.41
N ILE A 172 -4.22 1.03 -11.09
CA ILE A 172 -3.43 0.25 -10.11
C ILE A 172 -3.71 -1.24 -10.29
N GLU A 173 -4.98 -1.66 -10.40
CA GLU A 173 -5.34 -3.07 -10.61
C GLU A 173 -4.73 -3.63 -11.90
N ARG A 174 -4.82 -2.88 -13.01
CA ARG A 174 -4.24 -3.27 -14.30
C ARG A 174 -2.73 -3.46 -14.19
N LEU A 175 -2.00 -2.47 -13.66
CA LEU A 175 -0.53 -2.50 -13.57
C LEU A 175 -0.03 -3.57 -12.59
N TRP A 176 -0.74 -3.78 -11.49
CA TRP A 176 -0.45 -4.86 -10.55
C TRP A 176 -0.53 -6.23 -11.23
N LYS A 177 -1.60 -6.50 -12.00
CA LYS A 177 -1.78 -7.74 -12.75
C LYS A 177 -0.73 -7.91 -13.85
N GLU A 178 -0.55 -6.88 -14.71
CA GLU A 178 0.36 -6.94 -15.85
C GLU A 178 1.81 -7.18 -15.43
N LYS A 179 2.24 -6.58 -14.33
CA LYS A 179 3.62 -6.68 -13.83
C LYS A 179 3.82 -7.75 -12.76
N ASN A 180 2.77 -8.45 -12.34
CA ASN A 180 2.80 -9.47 -11.29
C ASN A 180 3.50 -8.98 -10.00
N ILE A 181 3.18 -7.77 -9.58
CA ILE A 181 3.76 -7.11 -8.40
C ILE A 181 3.01 -7.59 -7.15
N THR A 182 3.71 -7.79 -6.04
CA THR A 182 3.08 -7.92 -4.72
C THR A 182 2.76 -6.53 -4.20
N ALA A 183 1.51 -6.27 -3.78
CA ALA A 183 1.07 -4.94 -3.37
C ALA A 183 0.52 -4.92 -1.94
N LEU A 184 0.87 -3.89 -1.17
CA LEU A 184 0.27 -3.59 0.12
C LEU A 184 -0.30 -2.16 0.10
N LEU A 185 -1.60 -2.05 0.29
CA LEU A 185 -2.35 -0.79 0.32
C LEU A 185 -2.77 -0.47 1.74
N VAL A 186 -2.38 0.67 2.26
CA VAL A 186 -3.01 1.26 3.44
C VAL A 186 -4.11 2.20 2.98
N THR A 187 -5.31 2.01 3.50
CA THR A 187 -6.45 2.89 3.25
C THR A 187 -7.39 2.92 4.45
N HIS A 188 -8.15 4.00 4.57
CA HIS A 188 -9.28 4.10 5.50
C HIS A 188 -10.63 3.83 4.80
N ASP A 189 -10.63 3.66 3.48
CA ASP A 189 -11.81 3.36 2.68
C ASP A 189 -11.93 1.84 2.46
N VAL A 190 -12.92 1.22 3.12
CA VAL A 190 -13.17 -0.23 3.03
C VAL A 190 -13.58 -0.64 1.62
N GLY A 191 -14.30 0.23 0.90
CA GLY A 191 -14.67 -0.02 -0.50
C GLY A 191 -13.44 -0.10 -1.41
N GLU A 192 -12.40 0.72 -1.18
CA GLU A 192 -11.11 0.61 -1.89
C GLU A 192 -10.41 -0.73 -1.57
N ALA A 193 -10.39 -1.10 -0.29
CA ALA A 193 -9.79 -2.35 0.16
C ALA A 193 -10.46 -3.56 -0.50
N VAL A 194 -11.79 -3.63 -0.47
CA VAL A 194 -12.56 -4.72 -1.11
C VAL A 194 -12.39 -4.70 -2.63
N TYR A 195 -12.30 -3.52 -3.27
CA TYR A 195 -12.14 -3.43 -4.72
C TYR A 195 -10.76 -3.95 -5.20
N LEU A 196 -9.68 -3.59 -4.51
CA LEU A 196 -8.31 -3.85 -4.97
C LEU A 196 -7.69 -5.12 -4.40
N ALA A 197 -7.95 -5.47 -3.15
CA ALA A 197 -7.17 -6.48 -2.45
C ALA A 197 -7.73 -7.90 -2.58
N ASP A 198 -6.85 -8.90 -2.61
CA ASP A 198 -7.20 -10.31 -2.48
C ASP A 198 -7.44 -10.67 -1.01
N ARG A 199 -6.86 -9.87 -0.10
CA ARG A 199 -6.92 -10.03 1.35
C ARG A 199 -6.98 -8.69 2.05
N VAL A 200 -7.84 -8.56 3.06
CA VAL A 200 -7.98 -7.35 3.87
C VAL A 200 -7.57 -7.66 5.31
N ILE A 201 -6.59 -6.92 5.79
CA ILE A 201 -6.03 -7.01 7.14
C ILE A 201 -6.54 -5.81 7.96
N LEU A 202 -7.12 -6.06 9.12
CA LEU A 202 -7.46 -5.01 10.08
C LEU A 202 -6.38 -4.92 11.15
N ILE A 203 -5.83 -3.72 11.32
CA ILE A 203 -4.93 -3.41 12.44
C ILE A 203 -5.66 -2.55 13.45
N GLU A 204 -5.70 -3.02 14.69
CA GLU A 204 -6.27 -2.32 15.83
C GLU A 204 -5.26 -2.34 16.98
N GLU A 205 -5.07 -1.22 17.64
CA GLU A 205 -4.15 -1.07 18.78
C GLU A 205 -2.74 -1.67 18.57
N GLY A 206 -2.27 -1.70 17.32
CA GLY A 206 -0.94 -2.21 16.97
C GLY A 206 -0.87 -3.72 16.73
N GLU A 207 -1.99 -4.42 16.65
CA GLU A 207 -2.09 -5.87 16.40
C GLU A 207 -2.98 -6.15 15.19
N ILE A 208 -2.79 -7.29 14.52
CA ILE A 208 -3.71 -7.77 13.48
C ILE A 208 -4.88 -8.46 14.19
N THR A 209 -6.10 -7.91 14.02
CA THR A 209 -7.32 -8.44 14.63
C THR A 209 -8.25 -9.13 13.64
N MET A 210 -8.04 -8.93 12.34
CA MET A 210 -8.77 -9.61 11.27
C MET A 210 -7.86 -9.84 10.07
N ASP A 211 -8.05 -10.96 9.40
CA ASP A 211 -7.41 -11.35 8.15
C ASP A 211 -8.46 -12.01 7.27
N GLU A 212 -9.03 -11.26 6.31
CA GLU A 212 -10.18 -11.67 5.50
C GLU A 212 -9.80 -11.84 4.03
N HIS A 213 -10.02 -13.01 3.48
CA HIS A 213 -9.87 -13.27 2.05
C HIS A 213 -11.10 -12.77 1.27
N ILE A 214 -10.87 -12.07 0.16
CA ILE A 214 -11.92 -11.53 -0.70
C ILE A 214 -12.08 -12.44 -1.92
N GLU A 215 -13.01 -13.37 -1.83
CA GLU A 215 -13.31 -14.36 -2.87
C GLU A 215 -14.27 -13.80 -3.95
N LEU A 216 -13.93 -12.64 -4.52
CA LEU A 216 -14.67 -12.00 -5.61
C LEU A 216 -13.89 -12.12 -6.92
N ALA A 217 -14.58 -12.50 -7.98
CA ALA A 217 -14.00 -12.52 -9.33
C ALA A 217 -13.57 -11.11 -9.77
N ARG A 218 -12.56 -11.03 -10.64
CA ARG A 218 -12.10 -9.77 -11.23
C ARG A 218 -12.46 -9.70 -12.72
N PRO A 219 -12.84 -8.54 -13.27
CA PRO A 219 -12.98 -7.24 -12.58
C PRO A 219 -14.13 -7.29 -11.56
N ARG A 220 -13.91 -6.62 -10.41
CA ARG A 220 -14.92 -6.58 -9.36
C ARG A 220 -15.99 -5.56 -9.66
N GLU A 221 -17.24 -6.00 -9.63
CA GLU A 221 -18.41 -5.14 -9.72
C GLU A 221 -18.96 -4.85 -8.33
N ARG A 222 -19.52 -3.65 -8.13
CA ARG A 222 -20.13 -3.25 -6.85
C ARG A 222 -21.54 -3.84 -6.73
N ASP A 223 -21.61 -5.17 -6.76
CA ASP A 223 -22.81 -5.97 -6.62
C ASP A 223 -23.12 -6.31 -5.15
N GLN A 224 -24.07 -7.22 -4.95
CA GLN A 224 -24.48 -7.66 -3.63
C GLN A 224 -23.37 -8.42 -2.88
N SER A 225 -22.53 -9.16 -3.58
CA SER A 225 -21.40 -9.89 -3.00
C SER A 225 -20.29 -8.93 -2.55
N PHE A 226 -20.06 -7.87 -3.33
CA PHE A 226 -19.15 -6.78 -2.94
C PHE A 226 -19.65 -6.08 -1.67
N ALA A 227 -20.94 -5.71 -1.64
CA ALA A 227 -21.56 -5.06 -0.49
C ALA A 227 -21.48 -5.93 0.79
N TYR A 228 -21.58 -7.25 0.65
CA TYR A 228 -21.41 -8.18 1.78
C TYR A 228 -20.02 -8.06 2.43
N TYR A 229 -18.93 -8.11 1.62
CA TYR A 229 -17.58 -7.96 2.15
C TYR A 229 -17.34 -6.59 2.75
N GLU A 230 -17.82 -5.53 2.07
CA GLU A 230 -17.70 -4.16 2.56
C GLU A 230 -18.37 -4.01 3.93
N GLN A 231 -19.62 -4.49 4.07
CA GLN A 231 -20.36 -4.44 5.33
C GLN A 231 -19.68 -5.27 6.41
N LYS A 232 -19.25 -6.50 6.09
CA LYS A 232 -18.56 -7.40 7.04
C LYS A 232 -17.30 -6.75 7.64
N ILE A 233 -16.51 -6.07 6.81
CA ILE A 233 -15.29 -5.39 7.26
C ILE A 233 -15.65 -4.12 8.05
N LEU A 234 -16.63 -3.33 7.58
CA LEU A 234 -17.09 -2.14 8.28
C LEU A 234 -17.63 -2.47 9.67
N ASP A 235 -18.46 -3.50 9.79
CA ASP A 235 -18.99 -3.95 11.08
C ASP A 235 -17.85 -4.27 12.06
N ARG A 236 -16.79 -4.92 11.57
CA ARG A 236 -15.64 -5.24 12.42
C ARG A 236 -14.88 -4.00 12.86
N VAL A 237 -14.68 -3.03 11.94
CA VAL A 237 -14.00 -1.76 12.25
C VAL A 237 -14.81 -0.90 13.24
N VAL A 238 -16.15 -0.99 13.19
CA VAL A 238 -17.06 -0.15 14.00
C VAL A 238 -17.38 -0.81 15.35
N HIS A 239 -17.67 -2.11 15.41
CA HIS A 239 -18.16 -2.79 16.63
C HIS A 239 -17.15 -2.90 17.77
N HIS A 240 -15.86 -2.73 17.54
CA HIS A 240 -14.90 -2.54 18.64
C HIS A 240 -15.06 -1.17 19.35
N GLN A 241 -16.09 -0.36 19.01
CA GLN A 241 -16.39 0.90 19.72
C GLN A 241 -17.27 0.71 20.93
N GLU A 242 -17.96 -0.43 21.09
CA GLU A 242 -19.03 -0.64 22.09
C GLU A 242 -18.61 -1.47 23.31
N GLU A 243 -17.37 -1.89 23.46
CA GLU A 243 -16.93 -2.38 24.75
C GLU A 243 -16.75 -1.20 25.71
N PRO A 244 -17.65 -1.03 26.73
CA PRO A 244 -17.54 0.06 27.70
C PRO A 244 -16.26 -0.17 28.50
N GLN A 245 -15.40 0.85 28.54
CA GLN A 245 -14.36 0.90 29.55
C GLN A 245 -15.04 0.76 30.92
N PRO A 246 -14.59 -0.16 31.79
CA PRO A 246 -15.17 -0.27 33.11
C PRO A 246 -14.99 1.06 33.83
N ASP A 247 -16.13 1.60 34.31
CA ASP A 247 -16.24 2.85 35.06
C ASP A 247 -15.15 2.95 36.13
N GLN A 248 -14.20 3.85 35.92
CA GLN A 248 -13.37 4.38 37.03
C GLN A 248 -14.16 5.47 37.77
N TYR A 249 -15.27 5.09 38.33
CA TYR A 249 -15.89 5.82 39.44
C TYR A 249 -15.89 4.91 40.68
N THR A 250 -14.79 5.00 41.41
CA THR A 250 -14.83 4.62 42.81
C THR A 250 -14.55 5.90 43.62
N ILE A 251 -15.55 6.26 44.42
CA ILE A 251 -15.64 7.34 45.41
C ILE A 251 -14.49 7.28 46.42
#